data_a970c91783979fb98a94c478d98c0add
#
_entry.id   a970c91783979fb98a94c478d98c0add
#
_cell.length_a   1.000
_cell.length_b   1.000
_cell.length_c   1.000
_cell.angle_alpha   90.00
_cell.angle_beta   90.00
_cell.angle_gamma   90.00
#
_symmetry.space_group_name_H-M   'P 1'
#
loop_
_entity.id
_entity.type
_entity.pdbx_description
1 polymer ?
#
loop_
_entity_poly.entity_id
_entity_poly.type
_entity_poly.pdbx_seq_one_letter_code
_entity_poly.pdbx_strand_id
1 'polypeptide(L)'
;MMKRYIAGALAAAAGCVMLLSTIHTEILQQKIAGKILRFHVLANSDSGQDQTLKLKVRDAVGSFLAEPLAQADSMADSERIVEEQIPEIERVAGQVVAEEGYAYRVDASLEQCAFPEKSYGAYTFPAGEYQALRLVIGEGKGHNWWCVMYPNLCFSGSMYEVDEQSGEKLQAELTGEEYAAVIRSGDYQVQFGILKFLNRVLE
;
A
#
# COMPACT_ATOMS: atom_id res chain seq x y z
N MET A 1 41.27 -23.25 -20.72
CA MET A 1 41.37 -22.38 -19.54
C MET A 1 40.57 -21.08 -19.75
N MET A 2 40.76 -20.35 -20.83
CA MET A 2 40.09 -19.03 -21.11
C MET A 2 38.54 -19.08 -21.03
N LYS A 3 37.86 -20.11 -21.58
CA LYS A 3 36.40 -20.27 -21.49
C LYS A 3 35.86 -20.34 -20.05
N ARG A 4 36.61 -20.91 -19.11
CA ARG A 4 36.22 -21.02 -17.70
C ARG A 4 36.30 -19.66 -16.98
N TYR A 5 37.30 -18.83 -17.31
CA TYR A 5 37.43 -17.48 -16.78
C TYR A 5 36.33 -16.56 -17.33
N ILE A 6 35.99 -16.68 -18.63
CA ILE A 6 34.88 -15.92 -19.24
C ILE A 6 33.56 -16.31 -18.60
N ALA A 7 33.27 -17.58 -18.40
CA ALA A 7 32.04 -18.04 -17.73
C ALA A 7 31.97 -17.53 -16.29
N GLY A 8 33.09 -17.54 -15.55
CA GLY A 8 33.14 -16.98 -14.19
C GLY A 8 32.89 -15.47 -14.15
N ALA A 9 33.47 -14.72 -15.09
CA ALA A 9 33.27 -13.27 -15.20
C ALA A 9 31.80 -12.92 -15.55
N LEU A 10 31.18 -13.68 -16.46
CA LEU A 10 29.77 -13.49 -16.82
C LEU A 10 28.84 -13.82 -15.65
N ALA A 11 29.12 -14.88 -14.90
CA ALA A 11 28.34 -15.23 -13.69
C ALA A 11 28.46 -14.14 -12.61
N ALA A 12 29.66 -13.61 -12.39
CA ALA A 12 29.89 -12.52 -11.45
C ALA A 12 29.17 -11.23 -11.89
N ALA A 13 29.24 -10.89 -13.17
CA ALA A 13 28.53 -9.74 -13.71
C ALA A 13 26.99 -9.88 -13.57
N ALA A 14 26.45 -11.05 -13.88
CA ALA A 14 25.02 -11.34 -13.68
C ALA A 14 24.62 -11.22 -12.21
N GLY A 15 25.43 -11.74 -11.29
CA GLY A 15 25.22 -11.61 -9.84
C GLY A 15 25.22 -10.13 -9.38
N CYS A 16 26.16 -9.34 -9.88
CA CYS A 16 26.19 -7.89 -9.59
C CYS A 16 24.94 -7.17 -10.11
N VAL A 17 24.50 -7.48 -11.34
CA VAL A 17 23.26 -6.87 -11.90
C VAL A 17 22.05 -7.25 -11.07
N MET A 18 21.91 -8.49 -10.63
CA MET A 18 20.82 -8.93 -9.77
C MET A 18 20.84 -8.20 -8.42
N LEU A 19 22.00 -8.08 -7.78
CA LEU A 19 22.15 -7.37 -6.51
C LEU A 19 21.79 -5.87 -6.66
N LEU A 20 22.26 -5.23 -7.70
CA LEU A 20 21.94 -3.82 -7.96
C LEU A 20 20.45 -3.61 -8.24
N SER A 21 19.80 -4.54 -8.95
CA SER A 21 18.36 -4.46 -9.22
C SER A 21 17.53 -4.65 -7.96
N THR A 22 17.90 -5.55 -7.06
CA THR A 22 17.18 -5.72 -5.78
C THR A 22 17.32 -4.50 -4.88
N ILE A 23 18.54 -3.96 -4.75
CA ILE A 23 18.79 -2.73 -3.98
C ILE A 23 17.99 -1.56 -4.55
N HIS A 24 17.96 -1.41 -5.88
CA HIS A 24 17.18 -0.35 -6.54
C HIS A 24 15.69 -0.49 -6.27
N THR A 25 15.14 -1.71 -6.33
CA THR A 25 13.72 -1.97 -6.03
C THR A 25 13.37 -1.65 -4.58
N GLU A 26 14.22 -2.01 -3.62
CA GLU A 26 14.03 -1.68 -2.20
C GLU A 26 14.07 -0.18 -1.96
N ILE A 27 15.03 0.54 -2.55
CA ILE A 27 15.11 2.00 -2.43
C ILE A 27 13.87 2.67 -3.03
N LEU A 28 13.40 2.19 -4.17
CA LEU A 28 12.20 2.71 -4.82
C LEU A 28 10.95 2.47 -3.97
N GLN A 29 10.81 1.26 -3.40
CA GLN A 29 9.72 0.93 -2.48
C GLN A 29 9.73 1.85 -1.25
N GLN A 30 10.89 2.08 -0.62
CA GLN A 30 11.03 2.96 0.54
C GLN A 30 10.68 4.42 0.20
N LYS A 31 11.07 4.92 -0.99
CA LYS A 31 10.68 6.25 -1.46
C LYS A 31 9.18 6.38 -1.65
N ILE A 32 8.54 5.38 -2.25
CA ILE A 32 7.08 5.33 -2.39
C ILE A 32 6.42 5.27 -1.01
N ALA A 33 6.92 4.41 -0.11
CA ALA A 33 6.39 4.27 1.25
C ALA A 33 6.47 5.58 2.05
N GLY A 34 7.52 6.38 1.87
CA GLY A 34 7.67 7.68 2.52
C GLY A 34 6.71 8.78 2.03
N LYS A 35 5.88 8.50 1.02
CA LYS A 35 4.90 9.43 0.43
C LYS A 35 3.46 8.95 0.54
N ILE A 36 3.25 7.75 1.09
CA ILE A 36 1.97 7.04 1.07
C ILE A 36 1.58 6.67 2.50
N LEU A 37 0.46 7.21 2.97
CA LEU A 37 -0.17 6.74 4.21
C LEU A 37 -1.13 5.60 3.89
N ARG A 38 -0.95 4.47 4.57
CA ARG A 38 -1.78 3.28 4.38
C ARG A 38 -2.87 3.20 5.45
N PHE A 39 -3.86 2.36 5.20
CA PHE A 39 -4.92 2.04 6.15
C PHE A 39 -5.23 0.56 6.09
N HIS A 40 -5.32 -0.11 7.24
CA HIS A 40 -5.82 -1.45 7.28
C HIS A 40 -6.69 -1.72 8.51
N VAL A 41 -7.66 -2.61 8.34
CA VAL A 41 -8.61 -3.01 9.37
C VAL A 41 -8.56 -4.51 9.53
N LEU A 42 -8.31 -4.96 10.76
CA LEU A 42 -8.31 -6.37 11.12
C LEU A 42 -9.66 -6.74 11.75
N ALA A 43 -10.32 -7.75 11.18
CA ALA A 43 -11.52 -8.30 11.77
C ALA A 43 -11.22 -9.13 13.02
N ASN A 44 -12.17 -9.25 13.94
CA ASN A 44 -12.05 -10.13 15.10
C ASN A 44 -11.75 -11.59 14.69
N SER A 45 -12.47 -12.12 13.68
CA SER A 45 -12.25 -13.46 13.12
C SER A 45 -12.59 -13.50 11.62
N ASP A 46 -12.46 -14.69 11.02
CA ASP A 46 -12.84 -14.94 9.62
C ASP A 46 -14.31 -15.32 9.43
N SER A 47 -15.14 -15.21 10.46
CA SER A 47 -16.58 -15.41 10.31
C SER A 47 -17.17 -14.36 9.35
N GLY A 48 -18.18 -14.74 8.56
CA GLY A 48 -18.85 -13.81 7.64
C GLY A 48 -19.42 -12.58 8.35
N GLN A 49 -19.84 -12.74 9.61
CA GLN A 49 -20.35 -11.64 10.45
C GLN A 49 -19.24 -10.66 10.81
N ASP A 50 -18.09 -11.13 11.30
CA ASP A 50 -16.94 -10.29 11.64
C ASP A 50 -16.34 -9.61 10.41
N GLN A 51 -16.33 -10.30 9.27
CA GLN A 51 -15.88 -9.70 8.01
C GLN A 51 -16.85 -8.60 7.53
N THR A 52 -18.16 -8.77 7.73
CA THR A 52 -19.15 -7.73 7.42
C THR A 52 -19.03 -6.54 8.37
N LEU A 53 -18.88 -6.78 9.67
CA LEU A 53 -18.65 -5.74 10.69
C LEU A 53 -17.40 -4.90 10.35
N LYS A 54 -16.30 -5.57 10.00
CA LYS A 54 -15.07 -4.89 9.57
C LYS A 54 -15.32 -3.88 8.44
N LEU A 55 -16.12 -4.24 7.43
CA LEU A 55 -16.41 -3.34 6.32
C LEU A 55 -17.24 -2.13 6.78
N LYS A 56 -18.19 -2.32 7.68
CA LYS A 56 -18.97 -1.20 8.26
C LYS A 56 -18.10 -0.25 9.08
N VAL A 57 -17.20 -0.79 9.91
CA VAL A 57 -16.23 -0.01 10.69
C VAL A 57 -15.31 0.77 9.75
N ARG A 58 -14.76 0.13 8.72
CA ARG A 58 -13.95 0.78 7.69
C ARG A 58 -14.68 1.97 7.06
N ASP A 59 -15.93 1.77 6.65
CA ASP A 59 -16.71 2.80 5.96
C ASP A 59 -17.00 3.99 6.87
N ALA A 60 -17.34 3.74 8.12
CA ALA A 60 -17.59 4.80 9.10
C ALA A 60 -16.33 5.62 9.40
N VAL A 61 -15.19 4.95 9.65
CA VAL A 61 -13.91 5.62 9.89
C VAL A 61 -13.42 6.35 8.64
N GLY A 62 -13.60 5.75 7.46
CA GLY A 62 -13.27 6.39 6.19
C GLY A 62 -14.09 7.67 5.96
N SER A 63 -15.41 7.62 6.20
CA SER A 63 -16.29 8.78 6.08
C SER A 63 -15.92 9.89 7.08
N PHE A 64 -15.56 9.51 8.30
CA PHE A 64 -15.12 10.45 9.33
C PHE A 64 -13.83 11.17 8.95
N LEU A 65 -12.86 10.43 8.38
CA LEU A 65 -11.55 10.99 8.01
C LEU A 65 -11.52 11.67 6.64
N ALA A 66 -12.57 11.51 5.82
CA ALA A 66 -12.58 12.03 4.45
C ALA A 66 -12.35 13.55 4.38
N GLU A 67 -13.10 14.33 5.20
CA GLU A 67 -12.98 15.79 5.21
C GLU A 67 -11.66 16.28 5.81
N PRO A 68 -11.20 15.81 6.99
CA PRO A 68 -9.89 16.18 7.53
C PRO A 68 -8.73 15.87 6.56
N LEU A 69 -8.74 14.70 5.96
CA LEU A 69 -7.67 14.29 5.04
C LEU A 69 -7.73 14.98 3.67
N ALA A 70 -8.90 15.48 3.26
CA ALA A 70 -9.00 16.29 2.04
C ALA A 70 -8.21 17.60 2.16
N GLN A 71 -8.02 18.10 3.39
CA GLN A 71 -7.27 19.32 3.68
C GLN A 71 -5.75 19.09 3.86
N ALA A 72 -5.30 17.84 3.86
CA ALA A 72 -3.90 17.52 4.01
C ALA A 72 -3.12 17.86 2.73
N ASP A 73 -2.06 18.64 2.88
CA ASP A 73 -1.19 19.05 1.77
C ASP A 73 0.01 18.13 1.60
N SER A 74 0.26 17.25 2.56
CA SER A 74 1.40 16.32 2.55
C SER A 74 1.12 15.05 3.34
N MET A 75 1.97 14.04 3.16
CA MET A 75 1.94 12.83 3.98
C MET A 75 2.10 13.16 5.48
N ALA A 76 3.02 14.06 5.83
CA ALA A 76 3.26 14.47 7.21
C ALA A 76 2.03 15.16 7.84
N ASP A 77 1.30 15.96 7.06
CA ASP A 77 0.02 16.53 7.51
C ASP A 77 -1.04 15.45 7.73
N SER A 78 -1.09 14.48 6.83
CA SER A 78 -2.02 13.35 6.95
C SER A 78 -1.74 12.50 8.18
N GLU A 79 -0.46 12.23 8.48
CA GLU A 79 -0.04 11.54 9.70
C GLU A 79 -0.47 12.29 10.95
N ARG A 80 -0.17 13.60 11.02
CA ARG A 80 -0.55 14.46 12.15
C ARG A 80 -2.07 14.48 12.36
N ILE A 81 -2.84 14.64 11.27
CA ILE A 81 -4.32 14.63 11.33
C ILE A 81 -4.82 13.30 11.89
N VAL A 82 -4.30 12.18 11.38
CA VAL A 82 -4.71 10.85 11.85
C VAL A 82 -4.33 10.64 13.31
N GLU A 83 -3.10 11.01 13.71
CA GLU A 83 -2.62 10.86 15.09
C GLU A 83 -3.46 11.65 16.08
N GLU A 84 -3.81 12.90 15.78
CA GLU A 84 -4.69 13.75 16.58
C GLU A 84 -6.12 13.18 16.71
N GLN A 85 -6.57 12.42 15.70
CA GLN A 85 -7.92 11.84 15.64
C GLN A 85 -8.02 10.41 16.19
N ILE A 86 -6.94 9.78 16.64
CA ILE A 86 -6.97 8.39 17.15
C ILE A 86 -8.10 8.16 18.17
N PRO A 87 -8.30 9.01 19.21
CA PRO A 87 -9.37 8.77 20.17
C PRO A 87 -10.78 8.83 19.54
N GLU A 88 -10.97 9.70 18.57
CA GLU A 88 -12.26 9.87 17.90
C GLU A 88 -12.49 8.75 16.88
N ILE A 89 -11.44 8.25 16.21
CA ILE A 89 -11.48 7.07 15.35
C ILE A 89 -11.94 5.85 16.15
N GLU A 90 -11.36 5.62 17.34
CA GLU A 90 -11.77 4.53 18.23
C GLU A 90 -13.23 4.69 18.69
N ARG A 91 -13.67 5.91 18.99
CA ARG A 91 -15.06 6.19 19.37
C ARG A 91 -16.02 5.88 18.22
N VAL A 92 -15.74 6.37 17.01
CA VAL A 92 -16.57 6.14 15.81
C VAL A 92 -16.64 4.64 15.49
N ALA A 93 -15.50 3.97 15.48
CA ALA A 93 -15.43 2.53 15.22
C ALA A 93 -16.16 1.72 16.31
N GLY A 94 -15.98 2.06 17.59
CA GLY A 94 -16.64 1.42 18.71
C GLY A 94 -18.15 1.62 18.70
N GLN A 95 -18.62 2.78 18.26
CA GLN A 95 -20.05 3.03 18.09
C GLN A 95 -20.67 2.09 17.05
N VAL A 96 -20.05 1.93 15.88
CA VAL A 96 -20.50 0.97 14.85
C VAL A 96 -20.55 -0.45 15.40
N VAL A 97 -19.50 -0.87 16.12
CA VAL A 97 -19.45 -2.20 16.75
C VAL A 97 -20.62 -2.40 17.72
N ALA A 98 -20.95 -1.40 18.55
CA ALA A 98 -22.06 -1.46 19.50
C ALA A 98 -23.44 -1.45 18.80
N GLU A 99 -23.62 -0.64 17.76
CA GLU A 99 -24.85 -0.56 16.96
C GLU A 99 -25.16 -1.87 16.24
N GLU A 100 -24.12 -2.60 15.84
CA GLU A 100 -24.22 -3.93 15.24
C GLU A 100 -24.40 -5.07 16.28
N GLY A 101 -24.48 -4.73 17.57
CA GLY A 101 -24.78 -5.67 18.65
C GLY A 101 -23.57 -6.44 19.17
N TYR A 102 -22.34 -5.97 18.90
CA TYR A 102 -21.11 -6.60 19.39
C TYR A 102 -20.52 -5.84 20.58
N ALA A 103 -19.74 -6.54 21.39
CA ALA A 103 -19.00 -5.97 22.53
C ALA A 103 -17.47 -6.00 22.29
N TYR A 104 -17.03 -5.98 21.03
CA TYR A 104 -15.61 -5.96 20.71
C TYR A 104 -15.01 -4.59 21.03
N ARG A 105 -13.81 -4.58 21.59
CA ARG A 105 -12.98 -3.40 21.66
C ARG A 105 -12.44 -3.09 20.27
N VAL A 106 -12.26 -1.82 19.97
CA VAL A 106 -11.51 -1.37 18.81
C VAL A 106 -10.31 -0.59 19.29
N ASP A 107 -9.14 -0.97 18.79
CA ASP A 107 -7.88 -0.28 19.05
C ASP A 107 -7.37 0.33 17.74
N ALA A 108 -7.02 1.61 17.77
CA ALA A 108 -6.44 2.33 16.64
C ALA A 108 -5.00 2.74 16.94
N SER A 109 -4.11 2.58 15.98
CA SER A 109 -2.71 3.03 16.08
C SER A 109 -2.19 3.54 14.76
N LEU A 110 -1.29 4.51 14.81
CA LEU A 110 -0.49 4.95 13.66
C LEU A 110 0.91 4.37 13.81
N GLU A 111 1.27 3.39 12.98
CA GLU A 111 2.51 2.64 13.13
C GLU A 111 3.05 2.12 11.80
N GLN A 112 4.31 1.68 11.79
CA GLN A 112 4.89 0.98 10.64
C GLN A 112 4.30 -0.44 10.56
N CYS A 113 3.74 -0.78 9.39
CA CYS A 113 3.12 -2.07 9.15
C CYS A 113 3.57 -2.67 7.82
N ALA A 114 3.76 -3.99 7.82
CA ALA A 114 4.03 -4.75 6.60
C ALA A 114 2.75 -4.87 5.75
N PHE A 115 2.84 -4.44 4.51
CA PHE A 115 1.76 -4.57 3.52
C PHE A 115 2.16 -5.54 2.42
N PRO A 116 1.27 -6.42 1.98
CA PRO A 116 1.46 -7.16 0.74
C PRO A 116 1.31 -6.24 -0.46
N GLU A 117 1.77 -6.68 -1.62
CA GLU A 117 1.46 -6.01 -2.89
C GLU A 117 -0.06 -5.90 -3.07
N LYS A 118 -0.55 -4.72 -3.42
CA LYS A 118 -1.97 -4.44 -3.59
C LYS A 118 -2.23 -3.52 -4.78
N SER A 119 -3.25 -3.90 -5.56
CA SER A 119 -3.72 -3.12 -6.71
C SER A 119 -5.03 -2.41 -6.40
N TYR A 120 -5.15 -1.16 -6.85
CA TYR A 120 -6.33 -0.30 -6.76
C TYR A 120 -6.52 0.36 -8.13
N GLY A 121 -7.50 -0.11 -8.89
CA GLY A 121 -7.69 0.34 -10.27
C GLY A 121 -6.44 0.16 -11.12
N ALA A 122 -5.91 1.25 -11.65
CA ALA A 122 -4.71 1.29 -12.48
C ALA A 122 -3.39 1.26 -11.67
N TYR A 123 -3.43 1.34 -10.34
CA TYR A 123 -2.25 1.47 -9.49
C TYR A 123 -1.96 0.18 -8.72
N THR A 124 -0.68 -0.21 -8.65
CA THR A 124 -0.21 -1.35 -7.86
C THR A 124 0.92 -0.88 -6.95
N PHE A 125 0.71 -0.98 -5.65
CA PHE A 125 1.71 -0.63 -4.65
C PHE A 125 2.50 -1.88 -4.25
N PRO A 126 3.84 -1.81 -4.25
CA PRO A 126 4.68 -2.96 -3.91
C PRO A 126 4.49 -3.39 -2.45
N ALA A 127 4.80 -4.66 -2.17
CA ALA A 127 4.92 -5.13 -0.81
C ALA A 127 6.05 -4.39 -0.08
N GLY A 128 5.87 -4.14 1.22
CA GLY A 128 6.88 -3.46 2.05
C GLY A 128 6.32 -2.88 3.33
N GLU A 129 7.19 -2.20 4.08
CA GLU A 129 6.80 -1.46 5.28
C GLU A 129 6.27 -0.09 4.91
N TYR A 130 5.13 0.29 5.49
CA TYR A 130 4.46 1.58 5.27
C TYR A 130 3.98 2.14 6.60
N GLN A 131 3.98 3.44 6.73
CA GLN A 131 3.23 4.11 7.79
C GLN A 131 1.74 3.90 7.54
N ALA A 132 0.99 3.50 8.58
CA ALA A 132 -0.39 3.11 8.42
C ALA A 132 -1.24 3.41 9.67
N LEU A 133 -2.48 3.85 9.43
CA LEU A 133 -3.52 3.71 10.41
C LEU A 133 -3.94 2.23 10.47
N ARG A 134 -3.77 1.63 11.63
CA ARG A 134 -4.15 0.25 11.90
C ARG A 134 -5.32 0.23 12.86
N LEU A 135 -6.43 -0.41 12.45
CA LEU A 135 -7.59 -0.68 13.28
C LEU A 135 -7.69 -2.17 13.60
N VAL A 136 -7.82 -2.52 14.86
CA VAL A 136 -7.99 -3.89 15.32
C VAL A 136 -9.35 -4.02 16.01
N ILE A 137 -10.22 -4.87 15.46
CA ILE A 137 -11.52 -5.18 16.03
C ILE A 137 -11.41 -6.48 16.82
N GLY A 138 -11.69 -6.43 18.12
CA GLY A 138 -11.64 -7.59 19.01
C GLY A 138 -10.24 -8.22 19.06
N GLU A 139 -10.13 -9.51 18.71
CA GLU A 139 -8.87 -10.25 18.72
C GLU A 139 -7.97 -10.00 17.51
N GLY A 140 -8.48 -9.37 16.45
CA GLY A 140 -7.71 -9.07 15.25
C GLY A 140 -7.18 -10.30 14.49
N LYS A 141 -7.83 -11.45 14.64
CA LYS A 141 -7.40 -12.74 14.05
C LYS A 141 -7.96 -13.02 12.67
N GLY A 142 -8.88 -12.16 12.19
CA GLY A 142 -9.50 -12.32 10.88
C GLY A 142 -8.69 -11.66 9.76
N HIS A 143 -9.15 -11.87 8.53
CA HIS A 143 -8.53 -11.29 7.34
C HIS A 143 -8.52 -9.77 7.37
N ASN A 144 -7.40 -9.21 6.95
CA ASN A 144 -7.20 -7.77 6.81
C ASN A 144 -7.92 -7.20 5.60
N TRP A 145 -8.37 -5.97 5.74
CA TRP A 145 -8.68 -5.09 4.62
C TRP A 145 -7.57 -4.04 4.48
N TRP A 146 -7.16 -3.71 3.25
CA TRP A 146 -5.98 -2.91 2.96
C TRP A 146 -6.31 -1.75 2.04
N CYS A 147 -5.77 -0.56 2.33
CA CYS A 147 -5.94 0.60 1.46
C CYS A 147 -4.81 1.64 1.50
N VAL A 148 -4.94 2.67 0.63
CA VAL A 148 -4.15 3.90 0.61
C VAL A 148 -5.05 5.03 1.10
N MET A 149 -4.66 5.69 2.20
CA MET A 149 -5.38 6.79 2.82
C MET A 149 -4.91 8.15 2.32
N TYR A 150 -3.61 8.28 2.08
CA TYR A 150 -3.02 9.46 1.47
C TYR A 150 -2.01 9.05 0.39
N PRO A 151 -2.06 9.63 -0.81
CA PRO A 151 -3.23 10.29 -1.39
C PRO A 151 -4.47 9.39 -1.37
N ASN A 152 -5.66 10.00 -1.20
CA ASN A 152 -6.88 9.24 -0.97
C ASN A 152 -7.30 8.40 -2.18
N LEU A 153 -7.08 7.10 -2.13
CA LEU A 153 -7.54 6.14 -3.15
C LEU A 153 -8.71 5.25 -2.69
N CYS A 154 -9.16 5.43 -1.44
CA CYS A 154 -10.08 4.47 -0.81
C CYS A 154 -11.48 4.99 -0.57
N PHE A 155 -11.67 6.30 -0.49
CA PHE A 155 -12.92 6.90 -0.02
C PHE A 155 -13.68 7.62 -1.12
N SER A 156 -13.20 7.55 -2.35
CA SER A 156 -13.80 8.14 -3.55
C SER A 156 -14.78 7.19 -4.24
N GLY A 157 -15.89 6.88 -3.59
CA GLY A 157 -17.10 6.34 -4.23
C GLY A 157 -17.13 4.86 -4.62
N SER A 158 -16.11 4.25 -5.15
CA SER A 158 -16.03 2.80 -5.39
C SER A 158 -14.64 2.24 -5.10
N MET A 159 -14.58 1.10 -4.42
CA MET A 159 -13.33 0.44 -4.01
C MET A 159 -12.44 -0.03 -5.18
N TYR A 160 -12.91 0.07 -6.41
CA TYR A 160 -12.23 -0.46 -7.60
C TYR A 160 -11.90 0.61 -8.65
N GLU A 161 -12.40 1.82 -8.48
CA GLU A 161 -12.15 2.93 -9.38
C GLU A 161 -11.57 4.09 -8.58
N VAL A 162 -10.31 4.41 -8.85
CA VAL A 162 -9.66 5.62 -8.33
C VAL A 162 -10.21 6.79 -9.15
N ASP A 163 -10.79 7.79 -8.48
CA ASP A 163 -11.25 8.98 -9.18
C ASP A 163 -10.07 9.78 -9.77
N GLU A 164 -10.36 10.59 -10.77
CA GLU A 164 -9.35 11.35 -11.52
C GLU A 164 -8.56 12.28 -10.61
N GLN A 165 -9.19 12.94 -9.63
CA GLN A 165 -8.55 13.87 -8.69
C GLN A 165 -7.56 13.15 -7.77
N SER A 166 -7.91 11.98 -7.26
CA SER A 166 -7.01 11.14 -6.45
C SER A 166 -5.81 10.63 -7.27
N GLY A 167 -6.03 10.29 -8.53
CA GLY A 167 -4.97 9.92 -9.47
C GLY A 167 -4.01 11.07 -9.77
N GLU A 168 -4.52 12.28 -9.99
CA GLU A 168 -3.70 13.49 -10.20
C GLU A 168 -2.88 13.83 -8.96
N LYS A 169 -3.47 13.76 -7.77
CA LYS A 169 -2.76 14.00 -6.51
C LYS A 169 -1.65 12.97 -6.30
N LEU A 170 -1.89 11.69 -6.58
CA LEU A 170 -0.87 10.65 -6.53
C LEU A 170 0.28 10.94 -7.52
N GLN A 171 -0.04 11.37 -8.73
CA GLN A 171 0.96 11.74 -9.73
C GLN A 171 1.80 12.95 -9.32
N ALA A 172 1.21 13.91 -8.62
CA ALA A 172 1.90 15.09 -8.11
C ALA A 172 2.86 14.76 -6.95
N GLU A 173 2.49 13.81 -6.09
CA GLU A 173 3.32 13.37 -4.94
C GLU A 173 4.52 12.51 -5.36
N LEU A 174 4.35 11.69 -6.38
CA LEU A 174 5.38 10.75 -6.82
C LEU A 174 6.28 11.36 -7.90
N THR A 175 7.57 11.03 -7.86
CA THR A 175 8.44 11.30 -9.00
C THR A 175 8.02 10.49 -10.22
N GLY A 176 8.48 10.86 -11.43
CA GLY A 176 8.15 10.10 -12.64
C GLY A 176 8.55 8.62 -12.57
N GLU A 177 9.65 8.30 -11.89
CA GLU A 177 10.10 6.91 -11.68
C GLU A 177 9.21 6.16 -10.69
N GLU A 178 8.86 6.77 -9.55
CA GLU A 178 7.96 6.21 -8.54
C GLU A 178 6.55 6.01 -9.10
N TYR A 179 6.05 6.99 -9.86
CA TYR A 179 4.75 6.89 -10.51
C TYR A 179 4.70 5.79 -11.56
N ALA A 180 5.75 5.65 -12.38
CA ALA A 180 5.86 4.56 -13.35
C ALA A 180 5.94 3.18 -12.69
N ALA A 181 6.47 3.10 -11.46
CA ALA A 181 6.53 1.85 -10.71
C ALA A 181 5.17 1.44 -10.13
N VAL A 182 4.29 2.39 -9.79
CA VAL A 182 2.97 2.08 -9.23
C VAL A 182 1.87 2.02 -10.27
N ILE A 183 2.05 2.64 -11.46
CA ILE A 183 1.04 2.58 -12.50
C ILE A 183 1.02 1.17 -13.10
N ARG A 184 -0.14 0.55 -13.12
CA ARG A 184 -0.33 -0.75 -13.76
C ARG A 184 -0.41 -0.55 -15.27
N SER A 185 0.73 -0.54 -15.95
CA SER A 185 0.73 -0.71 -17.40
C SER A 185 0.23 -2.12 -17.70
N GLY A 186 -0.87 -2.23 -18.45
CA GLY A 186 -1.58 -3.48 -18.75
C GLY A 186 -0.78 -4.58 -19.46
N ASP A 187 0.50 -4.40 -19.64
CA ASP A 187 1.46 -5.35 -20.17
C ASP A 187 2.77 -5.29 -19.36
N TYR A 188 2.79 -5.88 -18.15
CA TYR A 188 4.05 -6.32 -17.59
C TYR A 188 4.51 -7.58 -18.32
N GLN A 189 5.05 -7.41 -19.52
CA GLN A 189 6.08 -8.31 -19.99
C GLN A 189 7.33 -7.95 -19.18
N VAL A 190 7.73 -8.83 -18.26
CA VAL A 190 9.07 -8.80 -17.66
C VAL A 190 10.06 -8.99 -18.82
N GLN A 191 10.37 -7.91 -19.51
CA GLN A 191 11.41 -7.90 -20.50
C GLN A 191 12.72 -7.79 -19.72
N PHE A 192 13.29 -8.95 -19.40
CA PHE A 192 14.68 -9.01 -18.98
C PHE A 192 15.52 -8.34 -20.07
N GLY A 193 15.96 -7.09 -19.83
CA GLY A 193 16.82 -6.36 -20.80
C GLY A 193 18.05 -7.17 -21.19
N ILE A 194 18.50 -8.08 -20.30
CA ILE A 194 19.55 -9.08 -20.52
C ILE A 194 19.19 -10.06 -21.65
N LEU A 195 17.93 -10.51 -21.78
CA LEU A 195 17.53 -11.42 -22.85
C LEU A 195 17.51 -10.72 -24.22
N LYS A 196 17.16 -9.44 -24.29
CA LYS A 196 17.30 -8.66 -25.54
C LYS A 196 18.76 -8.45 -25.95
N PHE A 197 19.65 -8.25 -24.97
CA PHE A 197 21.07 -8.12 -25.24
C PHE A 197 21.69 -9.46 -25.67
N LEU A 198 21.33 -10.56 -25.00
CA LEU A 198 21.80 -11.90 -25.36
C LEU A 198 21.31 -12.35 -26.73
N ASN A 199 20.06 -12.10 -27.11
CA ASN A 199 19.58 -12.38 -28.46
C ASN A 199 20.34 -11.57 -29.54
N ARG A 200 20.68 -10.32 -29.25
CA ARG A 200 21.45 -9.49 -30.21
C ARG A 200 22.92 -9.91 -30.35
N VAL A 201 23.48 -10.62 -29.38
CA VAL A 201 24.88 -11.11 -29.40
C VAL A 201 24.98 -12.54 -29.96
N LEU A 202 23.85 -13.27 -30.02
CA LEU A 202 23.77 -14.64 -30.52
C LEU A 202 23.27 -14.74 -31.98
N GLU A 203 22.79 -13.64 -32.55
CA GLU A 203 22.60 -13.43 -34.01
C GLU A 203 23.89 -12.89 -34.65
#